data_218819985f82bae25a7e67760e6b47bd
#
_entry.id   218819985f82bae25a7e67760e6b47bd
#
_cell.length_a   1.000
_cell.length_b   1.000
_cell.length_c   1.000
_cell.angle_alpha   90.00
_cell.angle_beta   90.00
_cell.angle_gamma   90.00
#
_symmetry.space_group_name_H-M   'P 1'
#
loop_
_entity.id
_entity.type
_entity.pdbx_description
1 polymer ?
#
loop_
_entity_poly.entity_id
_entity_poly.type
_entity_poly.pdbx_seq_one_letter_code
_entity_poly.pdbx_strand_id
1 'polypeptide(L)'
;MHKENAMYDFDRPRTARPDAAGTGVVAGSARLAPCDRHPRAPREGDVRIPAGCAIAAIMDRSGARHDGSDILRSIALMHDRGNGLGGGFAAYGIYPEYEELYAFHIMYESDEARRETEAYLDTYFMSEKQERIPTEPVASIKNPPDIWRYFAAPHPMRLAASGLDEAEYTMAHVFHINGKIDGAFVASSGKNMGAFKGVGYPEDIGAFYRICDYDAWAWTAHGRFPTNTPGWWGGAHPFTLLNWSVVHNGEISSYDANRRYVEQFGYDCELQTDTEVITYLFDLLSRRHGLSPELAAHIMTAPAWDEIDAMDAADAAFETALRTTYASALVNGPFSVILGSSEGLLAINDRLKLRALMAAEKGSMVYMASEQAAIELVCPDAENMRAIGGGEPFVVQLDSVVAAKAAADADAENDPHNAPLAHEVGVLPRRKEA
;
A
#
# COMPACT_ATOMS: atom_id res chain seq x y z
N MET A 1 32.63 11.67 -17.69
CA MET A 1 32.46 13.11 -17.44
C MET A 1 31.75 13.25 -16.11
N HIS A 2 32.44 13.81 -15.11
CA HIS A 2 31.99 13.92 -13.73
C HIS A 2 30.80 14.88 -13.63
N LYS A 3 29.68 14.45 -12.98
CA LYS A 3 28.67 15.39 -12.47
C LYS A 3 29.03 15.71 -11.02
N GLU A 4 29.33 17.00 -10.80
CA GLU A 4 29.68 17.57 -9.51
C GLU A 4 28.46 17.55 -8.55
N ASN A 5 28.74 17.09 -7.33
CA ASN A 5 27.82 17.20 -6.19
C ASN A 5 27.65 18.68 -5.82
N ALA A 6 26.43 19.20 -5.92
CA ALA A 6 26.05 20.46 -5.32
C ALA A 6 25.86 20.31 -3.81
N MET A 7 26.85 20.76 -3.06
CA MET A 7 26.86 20.86 -1.61
C MET A 7 25.95 22.01 -1.16
N TYR A 8 25.03 21.78 -0.21
CA TYR A 8 24.16 22.82 0.34
C TYR A 8 24.95 23.88 1.07
N ASP A 9 24.83 25.15 0.60
CA ASP A 9 25.39 26.34 1.22
C ASP A 9 24.43 26.93 2.26
N PHE A 10 24.78 26.86 3.54
CA PHE A 10 23.97 27.29 4.69
C PHE A 10 24.09 28.77 5.04
N ASP A 11 24.87 29.59 4.28
CA ASP A 11 25.18 30.98 4.63
C ASP A 11 24.49 32.04 3.75
N ARG A 12 23.23 31.90 3.38
CA ARG A 12 22.47 33.00 2.76
C ARG A 12 21.59 33.71 3.78
N PRO A 13 21.73 35.07 3.88
CA PRO A 13 20.89 35.87 4.77
C PRO A 13 19.43 35.87 4.30
N ARG A 14 18.51 35.71 5.26
CA ARG A 14 17.05 35.75 5.04
C ARG A 14 16.68 37.18 4.60
N THR A 15 16.25 37.35 3.36
CA THR A 15 15.61 38.57 2.89
C THR A 15 14.15 38.60 3.32
N ALA A 16 13.68 39.77 3.73
CA ALA A 16 12.36 40.06 4.28
C ALA A 16 11.21 39.66 3.34
N ARG A 17 10.11 39.20 3.96
CA ARG A 17 8.84 38.89 3.29
C ARG A 17 8.23 40.18 2.69
N PRO A 18 7.66 40.11 1.47
CA PRO A 18 6.71 41.13 1.02
C PRO A 18 5.31 40.84 1.60
N ASP A 19 4.62 41.84 2.06
CA ASP A 19 3.26 41.85 2.56
C ASP A 19 2.29 41.38 1.46
N ALA A 20 1.48 40.39 1.78
CA ALA A 20 0.40 39.88 0.92
C ALA A 20 -0.92 40.51 1.32
N ALA A 21 -1.33 41.53 0.59
CA ALA A 21 -2.72 41.92 0.48
C ALA A 21 -3.31 41.32 -0.80
N GLY A 22 -4.38 40.54 -0.69
CA GLY A 22 -5.06 40.00 -1.86
C GLY A 22 -6.06 38.89 -1.50
N THR A 23 -7.23 39.27 -1.00
CA THR A 23 -8.40 38.42 -0.83
C THR A 23 -8.96 37.98 -2.18
N GLY A 24 -8.84 36.72 -2.53
CA GLY A 24 -9.54 36.08 -3.64
C GLY A 24 -10.32 34.86 -3.12
N VAL A 25 -11.61 35.04 -2.88
CA VAL A 25 -12.54 33.94 -2.57
C VAL A 25 -12.74 33.14 -3.85
N VAL A 26 -12.28 31.89 -3.87
CA VAL A 26 -12.66 30.91 -4.89
C VAL A 26 -13.86 30.14 -4.37
N ALA A 27 -15.00 30.36 -5.01
CA ALA A 27 -16.25 29.62 -4.74
C ALA A 27 -16.26 28.26 -5.47
N GLY A 28 -16.74 27.24 -4.76
CA GLY A 28 -17.42 26.08 -5.36
C GLY A 28 -16.66 24.77 -5.38
N SER A 29 -16.61 24.07 -4.24
CA SER A 29 -16.61 22.60 -4.23
C SER A 29 -17.95 22.17 -3.58
N ALA A 30 -18.62 21.16 -4.16
CA ALA A 30 -19.81 20.59 -3.56
C ALA A 30 -19.40 19.94 -2.23
N ARG A 31 -19.67 20.63 -1.13
CA ARG A 31 -19.44 20.15 0.23
C ARG A 31 -20.57 19.18 0.60
N LEU A 32 -20.21 18.00 1.07
CA LEU A 32 -21.05 17.21 1.96
C LEU A 32 -21.57 18.14 3.05
N ALA A 33 -22.89 18.05 3.36
CA ALA A 33 -23.62 18.98 4.21
C ALA A 33 -22.83 19.35 5.48
N PRO A 34 -22.65 20.64 5.78
CA PRO A 34 -21.92 21.04 6.96
C PRO A 34 -22.74 20.77 8.21
N CYS A 35 -22.12 20.12 9.18
CA CYS A 35 -22.50 20.31 10.56
C CYS A 35 -22.34 21.80 10.86
N ASP A 36 -23.42 22.50 11.25
CA ASP A 36 -23.47 23.94 11.53
C ASP A 36 -22.47 24.35 12.65
N ARG A 37 -21.20 24.51 12.29
CA ARG A 37 -20.26 25.27 13.10
C ARG A 37 -19.67 26.36 12.23
N HIS A 38 -20.07 27.59 12.46
CA HIS A 38 -19.41 28.76 11.89
C HIS A 38 -17.89 28.63 12.16
N PRO A 39 -17.05 28.71 11.12
CA PRO A 39 -15.60 28.74 11.33
C PRO A 39 -15.28 29.97 12.18
N ARG A 40 -14.82 29.76 13.40
CA ARG A 40 -14.19 30.83 14.17
C ARG A 40 -12.94 31.26 13.42
N ALA A 41 -12.73 32.57 13.29
CA ALA A 41 -11.44 33.07 12.83
C ALA A 41 -10.32 32.43 13.69
N PRO A 42 -9.26 31.87 13.05
CA PRO A 42 -8.16 31.24 13.79
C PRO A 42 -7.56 32.27 14.76
N ARG A 43 -7.43 31.89 16.03
CA ARG A 43 -6.72 32.69 17.03
C ARG A 43 -5.23 32.35 16.92
N GLU A 44 -4.38 33.28 17.36
CA GLU A 44 -2.95 33.03 17.53
C GLU A 44 -2.75 31.80 18.43
N GLY A 45 -2.16 30.71 17.91
CA GLY A 45 -2.09 29.40 18.56
C GLY A 45 -3.03 28.33 17.97
N ASP A 46 -4.05 28.71 17.17
CA ASP A 46 -4.92 27.76 16.47
C ASP A 46 -4.32 27.27 15.12
N VAL A 47 -3.01 27.31 14.97
CA VAL A 47 -2.34 26.77 13.78
C VAL A 47 -2.48 25.25 13.81
N ARG A 48 -3.43 24.73 13.06
CA ARG A 48 -3.50 23.29 12.78
C ARG A 48 -2.28 22.93 11.92
N ILE A 49 -1.33 22.27 12.53
CA ILE A 49 -0.22 21.66 11.81
C ILE A 49 -0.73 20.25 11.44
N PRO A 50 -0.90 19.92 10.15
CA PRO A 50 -1.22 18.56 9.74
C PRO A 50 -0.20 17.61 10.36
N ALA A 51 -0.67 16.50 10.96
CA ALA A 51 0.16 15.73 11.89
C ALA A 51 0.62 14.37 11.36
N GLY A 52 0.42 14.07 10.08
CA GLY A 52 0.90 12.83 9.48
C GLY A 52 -0.05 12.25 8.43
N CYS A 53 0.30 11.07 7.92
CA CYS A 53 -0.51 10.36 6.96
C CYS A 53 -1.82 9.83 7.58
N ALA A 54 -2.78 9.50 6.72
CA ALA A 54 -3.98 8.76 7.04
C ALA A 54 -4.04 7.49 6.19
N ILE A 55 -4.43 6.36 6.78
CA ILE A 55 -4.69 5.12 6.07
C ILE A 55 -6.06 4.56 6.44
N ALA A 56 -6.73 3.93 5.48
CA ALA A 56 -7.98 3.22 5.68
C ALA A 56 -8.06 1.99 4.78
N ALA A 57 -8.85 1.00 5.18
CA ALA A 57 -9.21 -0.14 4.34
C ALA A 57 -10.60 -0.66 4.68
N ILE A 58 -11.29 -1.19 3.68
CA ILE A 58 -12.59 -1.85 3.80
C ILE A 58 -12.54 -3.12 2.97
N MET A 59 -13.03 -4.24 3.51
CA MET A 59 -13.06 -5.52 2.84
C MET A 59 -14.33 -6.28 3.16
N ASP A 60 -14.92 -6.92 2.16
CA ASP A 60 -15.93 -7.95 2.35
C ASP A 60 -15.32 -9.34 2.20
N ARG A 61 -15.26 -10.10 3.30
CA ARG A 61 -14.67 -11.45 3.34
C ARG A 61 -15.42 -12.45 2.46
N SER A 62 -16.70 -12.21 2.20
CA SER A 62 -17.49 -13.06 1.31
C SER A 62 -17.10 -12.93 -0.17
N GLY A 63 -16.27 -11.94 -0.51
CA GLY A 63 -15.92 -11.62 -1.89
C GLY A 63 -16.98 -10.78 -2.62
N ALA A 64 -18.05 -10.36 -1.95
CA ALA A 64 -19.01 -9.43 -2.52
C ALA A 64 -18.34 -8.07 -2.80
N ARG A 65 -18.67 -7.47 -3.94
CA ARG A 65 -18.04 -6.23 -4.39
C ARG A 65 -18.92 -5.04 -4.07
N HIS A 66 -18.30 -3.98 -3.60
CA HIS A 66 -18.91 -2.71 -3.21
C HIS A 66 -18.20 -1.56 -3.90
N ASP A 67 -18.94 -0.49 -4.19
CA ASP A 67 -18.36 0.71 -4.80
C ASP A 67 -17.35 1.42 -3.86
N GLY A 68 -16.59 2.37 -4.43
CA GLY A 68 -15.59 3.13 -3.69
C GLY A 68 -16.13 4.23 -2.77
N SER A 69 -17.44 4.34 -2.55
CA SER A 69 -18.02 5.45 -1.80
C SER A 69 -17.65 5.44 -0.32
N ASP A 70 -17.67 4.26 0.32
CA ASP A 70 -17.38 4.16 1.75
C ASP A 70 -15.90 4.36 2.05
N ILE A 71 -15.00 3.80 1.25
CA ILE A 71 -13.56 4.05 1.44
C ILE A 71 -13.21 5.52 1.21
N LEU A 72 -13.86 6.18 0.23
CA LEU A 72 -13.71 7.60 -0.03
C LEU A 72 -14.16 8.44 1.17
N ARG A 73 -15.35 8.15 1.74
CA ARG A 73 -15.88 8.84 2.92
C ARG A 73 -14.98 8.63 4.14
N SER A 74 -14.53 7.41 4.37
CA SER A 74 -13.65 7.06 5.49
C SER A 74 -12.35 7.85 5.45
N ILE A 75 -11.66 7.87 4.30
CA ILE A 75 -10.38 8.58 4.19
C ILE A 75 -10.56 10.11 4.19
N ALA A 76 -11.64 10.63 3.60
CA ALA A 76 -11.95 12.06 3.55
C ALA A 76 -12.20 12.66 4.94
N LEU A 77 -12.72 11.88 5.91
CA LEU A 77 -12.87 12.34 7.29
C LEU A 77 -11.52 12.74 7.92
N MET A 78 -10.46 12.08 7.49
CA MET A 78 -9.10 12.31 7.98
C MET A 78 -8.33 13.37 7.17
N HIS A 79 -9.02 14.22 6.40
CA HIS A 79 -8.45 15.29 5.57
C HIS A 79 -7.39 16.14 6.30
N ASP A 80 -7.71 16.56 7.52
CA ASP A 80 -6.85 17.45 8.33
C ASP A 80 -5.50 16.81 8.72
N ARG A 81 -5.31 15.50 8.52
CA ARG A 81 -4.04 14.82 8.74
C ARG A 81 -3.07 15.04 7.59
N GLY A 82 -3.58 15.06 6.36
CA GLY A 82 -2.80 15.22 5.14
C GLY A 82 -2.47 16.68 4.79
N ASN A 83 -1.63 16.88 3.79
CA ASN A 83 -1.30 18.19 3.26
C ASN A 83 -1.55 18.34 1.74
N GLY A 84 -2.24 17.36 1.14
CA GLY A 84 -2.57 17.37 -0.29
C GLY A 84 -1.42 17.07 -1.25
N LEU A 85 -0.26 16.63 -0.74
CA LEU A 85 0.91 16.29 -1.57
C LEU A 85 0.91 14.80 -2.01
N GLY A 86 -0.24 14.14 -1.90
CA GLY A 86 -0.46 12.80 -2.41
C GLY A 86 -1.66 12.12 -1.77
N GLY A 87 -2.37 11.34 -2.57
CA GLY A 87 -3.48 10.50 -2.15
C GLY A 87 -3.65 9.34 -3.11
N GLY A 88 -4.40 8.32 -2.68
CA GLY A 88 -4.74 7.23 -3.59
C GLY A 88 -5.38 6.04 -2.94
N PHE A 89 -5.73 5.10 -3.80
CA PHE A 89 -6.51 3.91 -3.50
C PHE A 89 -5.93 2.70 -4.20
N ALA A 90 -6.04 1.52 -3.60
CA ALA A 90 -5.94 0.26 -4.32
C ALA A 90 -7.24 -0.52 -4.15
N ALA A 91 -7.61 -1.27 -5.18
CA ALA A 91 -8.84 -2.04 -5.24
C ALA A 91 -8.56 -3.47 -5.71
N TYR A 92 -9.22 -4.44 -5.13
CA TYR A 92 -9.10 -5.87 -5.42
C TYR A 92 -10.45 -6.46 -5.84
N GLY A 93 -10.43 -7.33 -6.87
CA GLY A 93 -11.65 -7.85 -7.49
C GLY A 93 -12.32 -6.85 -8.42
N ILE A 94 -11.57 -5.85 -8.86
CA ILE A 94 -12.08 -4.71 -9.65
C ILE A 94 -12.25 -5.05 -11.13
N TYR A 95 -11.55 -6.07 -11.64
CA TYR A 95 -11.54 -6.47 -13.05
C TYR A 95 -11.87 -7.96 -13.25
N PRO A 96 -13.05 -8.44 -12.84
CA PRO A 96 -13.38 -9.86 -12.88
C PRO A 96 -13.40 -10.45 -14.30
N GLU A 97 -13.63 -9.62 -15.34
CA GLU A 97 -13.59 -10.06 -16.75
C GLU A 97 -12.16 -10.34 -17.22
N TYR A 98 -11.14 -9.81 -16.53
CA TYR A 98 -9.72 -9.92 -16.86
C TYR A 98 -8.91 -10.47 -15.67
N GLU A 99 -9.53 -11.29 -14.80
CA GLU A 99 -8.91 -11.74 -13.53
C GLU A 99 -7.62 -12.55 -13.73
N GLU A 100 -7.46 -13.22 -14.87
CA GLU A 100 -6.26 -13.98 -15.20
C GLU A 100 -5.15 -13.14 -15.84
N LEU A 101 -5.44 -11.90 -16.22
CA LEU A 101 -4.49 -11.00 -16.85
C LEU A 101 -3.89 -10.01 -15.85
N TYR A 102 -2.64 -9.63 -16.09
CA TYR A 102 -2.04 -8.50 -15.39
C TYR A 102 -2.70 -7.20 -15.83
N ALA A 103 -3.21 -6.44 -14.87
CA ALA A 103 -3.78 -5.11 -15.09
C ALA A 103 -2.69 -4.05 -14.84
N PHE A 104 -1.98 -3.66 -15.89
CA PHE A 104 -0.99 -2.58 -15.80
C PHE A 104 -1.71 -1.23 -15.81
N HIS A 105 -1.61 -0.47 -14.74
CA HIS A 105 -1.94 0.95 -14.73
C HIS A 105 -0.65 1.74 -14.94
N ILE A 106 -0.55 2.49 -16.02
CA ILE A 106 0.67 3.20 -16.40
C ILE A 106 0.37 4.69 -16.57
N MET A 107 1.19 5.50 -15.96
CA MET A 107 1.19 6.95 -16.07
C MET A 107 2.24 7.39 -17.09
N TYR A 108 1.89 8.34 -17.95
CA TYR A 108 2.76 8.85 -18.99
C TYR A 108 2.87 10.37 -18.91
N GLU A 109 4.09 10.88 -18.95
CA GLU A 109 4.37 12.33 -19.02
C GLU A 109 4.31 12.84 -20.46
N SER A 110 4.39 11.95 -21.45
CA SER A 110 4.37 12.31 -22.86
C SER A 110 3.80 11.19 -23.75
N ASP A 111 3.34 11.55 -24.95
CA ASP A 111 2.94 10.58 -25.98
C ASP A 111 4.13 9.73 -26.49
N GLU A 112 5.36 10.23 -26.35
CA GLU A 112 6.55 9.48 -26.74
C GLU A 112 6.81 8.35 -25.74
N ALA A 113 6.77 8.63 -24.43
CA ALA A 113 6.88 7.62 -23.39
C ALA A 113 5.80 6.53 -23.54
N ARG A 114 4.57 6.94 -23.86
CA ARG A 114 3.48 5.98 -24.10
C ARG A 114 3.76 5.07 -25.29
N ARG A 115 4.15 5.63 -26.43
CA ARG A 115 4.45 4.82 -27.65
C ARG A 115 5.62 3.87 -27.43
N GLU A 116 6.66 4.30 -26.73
CA GLU A 116 7.80 3.44 -26.37
C GLU A 116 7.37 2.30 -25.45
N THR A 117 6.57 2.60 -24.43
CA THR A 117 6.05 1.57 -23.51
C THR A 117 5.10 0.60 -24.21
N GLU A 118 4.21 1.08 -25.07
CA GLU A 118 3.31 0.22 -25.86
C GLU A 118 4.10 -0.73 -26.77
N ALA A 119 5.10 -0.23 -27.51
CA ALA A 119 5.98 -1.06 -28.33
C ALA A 119 6.78 -2.09 -27.50
N TYR A 120 7.18 -1.70 -26.28
CA TYR A 120 7.83 -2.61 -25.33
C TYR A 120 6.84 -3.69 -24.86
N LEU A 121 5.64 -3.31 -24.41
CA LEU A 121 4.61 -4.26 -23.98
C LEU A 121 4.24 -5.24 -25.12
N ASP A 122 4.05 -4.77 -26.35
CA ASP A 122 3.75 -5.60 -27.52
C ASP A 122 4.85 -6.62 -27.82
N THR A 123 6.09 -6.33 -27.41
CA THR A 123 7.23 -7.25 -27.59
C THR A 123 7.24 -8.38 -26.57
N TYR A 124 6.84 -8.10 -25.32
CA TYR A 124 7.02 -9.01 -24.18
C TYR A 124 5.71 -9.57 -23.63
N PHE A 125 4.57 -8.94 -23.92
CA PHE A 125 3.24 -9.32 -23.47
C PHE A 125 2.28 -9.44 -24.63
N MET A 126 1.17 -10.12 -24.40
CA MET A 126 0.01 -10.15 -25.29
C MET A 126 -1.11 -9.38 -24.62
N SER A 127 -1.37 -8.17 -25.09
CA SER A 127 -2.44 -7.32 -24.60
C SER A 127 -3.78 -7.74 -25.18
N GLU A 128 -4.76 -8.05 -24.34
CA GLU A 128 -6.13 -8.33 -24.77
C GLU A 128 -6.93 -7.04 -24.91
N LYS A 129 -6.71 -6.08 -23.99
CA LYS A 129 -7.36 -4.78 -24.00
C LYS A 129 -6.42 -3.70 -23.53
N GLN A 130 -6.54 -2.53 -24.14
CA GLN A 130 -5.87 -1.30 -23.71
C GLN A 130 -6.86 -0.14 -23.78
N GLU A 131 -6.87 0.71 -22.79
CA GLU A 131 -7.74 1.88 -22.75
C GLU A 131 -7.21 2.94 -21.80
N ARG A 132 -7.58 4.19 -22.09
CA ARG A 132 -7.34 5.27 -21.13
C ARG A 132 -8.22 5.07 -19.88
N ILE A 133 -7.64 5.22 -18.70
CA ILE A 133 -8.44 5.17 -17.46
C ILE A 133 -9.37 6.37 -17.44
N PRO A 134 -10.70 6.17 -17.25
CA PRO A 134 -11.65 7.27 -17.16
C PRO A 134 -11.32 8.20 -15.99
N THR A 135 -11.27 9.50 -16.27
CA THR A 135 -11.00 10.54 -15.26
C THR A 135 -11.94 11.71 -15.41
N GLU A 136 -12.22 12.41 -14.30
CA GLU A 136 -12.98 13.66 -14.29
C GLU A 136 -12.07 14.82 -13.87
N PRO A 137 -12.15 16.00 -14.53
CA PRO A 137 -11.39 17.16 -14.13
C PRO A 137 -11.75 17.64 -12.71
N VAL A 138 -10.77 17.73 -11.83
CA VAL A 138 -10.89 18.27 -10.48
C VAL A 138 -10.04 19.53 -10.37
N ALA A 139 -10.62 20.63 -9.88
CA ALA A 139 -9.96 21.94 -9.90
C ALA A 139 -8.63 21.99 -9.09
N SER A 140 -8.50 21.16 -8.05
CA SER A 140 -7.30 21.04 -7.22
C SER A 140 -6.19 20.21 -7.88
N ILE A 141 -6.53 19.28 -8.79
CA ILE A 141 -5.59 18.43 -9.50
C ILE A 141 -4.96 19.19 -10.66
N LYS A 142 -3.64 19.35 -10.62
CA LYS A 142 -2.90 20.10 -11.64
C LYS A 142 -1.99 19.19 -12.46
N ASN A 143 -2.02 19.41 -13.78
CA ASN A 143 -1.14 18.71 -14.73
C ASN A 143 -1.07 17.18 -14.51
N PRO A 144 -2.22 16.47 -14.52
CA PRO A 144 -2.18 15.02 -14.40
C PRO A 144 -1.46 14.41 -15.59
N PRO A 145 -0.72 13.31 -15.40
CA PRO A 145 -0.16 12.53 -16.50
C PRO A 145 -1.28 11.91 -17.34
N ASP A 146 -0.97 11.43 -18.52
CA ASP A 146 -1.88 10.55 -19.28
C ASP A 146 -1.86 9.16 -18.63
N ILE A 147 -3.03 8.57 -18.34
CA ILE A 147 -3.13 7.36 -17.53
C ILE A 147 -3.88 6.29 -18.29
N TRP A 148 -3.19 5.17 -18.52
CA TRP A 148 -3.70 4.04 -19.31
C TRP A 148 -3.70 2.76 -18.49
N ARG A 149 -4.60 1.84 -18.82
CA ARG A 149 -4.55 0.47 -18.34
C ARG A 149 -4.48 -0.51 -19.51
N TYR A 150 -3.70 -1.57 -19.27
CA TYR A 150 -3.47 -2.65 -20.20
C TYR A 150 -3.76 -3.96 -19.50
N PHE A 151 -4.59 -4.81 -20.10
CA PHE A 151 -4.83 -6.16 -19.60
C PHE A 151 -4.04 -7.11 -20.48
N ALA A 152 -2.99 -7.72 -19.92
CA ALA A 152 -2.01 -8.45 -20.69
C ALA A 152 -1.48 -9.69 -19.95
N ALA A 153 -1.16 -10.72 -20.71
CA ALA A 153 -0.40 -11.88 -20.24
C ALA A 153 1.01 -11.87 -20.82
N PRO A 154 2.03 -12.43 -20.13
CA PRO A 154 3.34 -12.62 -20.69
C PRO A 154 3.31 -13.39 -22.01
N HIS A 155 4.10 -12.96 -23.00
CA HIS A 155 4.19 -13.66 -24.28
C HIS A 155 4.81 -15.06 -24.05
N PRO A 156 4.11 -16.18 -24.35
CA PRO A 156 4.52 -17.53 -23.94
C PRO A 156 5.93 -17.91 -24.38
N MET A 157 6.31 -17.56 -25.62
CA MET A 157 7.66 -17.87 -26.13
C MET A 157 8.75 -17.05 -25.44
N ARG A 158 8.44 -15.79 -25.06
CA ARG A 158 9.39 -14.92 -24.37
C ARG A 158 9.57 -15.37 -22.92
N LEU A 159 8.45 -15.68 -22.25
CA LEU A 159 8.45 -16.24 -20.88
C LEU A 159 9.25 -17.55 -20.86
N ALA A 160 8.98 -18.49 -21.75
CA ALA A 160 9.71 -19.74 -21.81
C ALA A 160 11.21 -19.54 -22.09
N ALA A 161 11.56 -18.58 -22.95
CA ALA A 161 12.96 -18.26 -23.26
C ALA A 161 13.72 -17.58 -22.11
N SER A 162 13.02 -16.89 -21.19
CA SER A 162 13.63 -16.22 -20.05
C SER A 162 14.07 -17.18 -18.95
N GLY A 163 13.43 -18.35 -18.82
CA GLY A 163 13.62 -19.29 -17.74
C GLY A 163 13.07 -18.81 -16.39
N LEU A 164 12.33 -17.72 -16.37
CA LEU A 164 11.67 -17.16 -15.18
C LEU A 164 10.23 -17.71 -15.05
N ASP A 165 9.72 -17.70 -13.84
CA ASP A 165 8.27 -17.84 -13.66
C ASP A 165 7.54 -16.55 -14.11
N GLU A 166 6.21 -16.62 -14.20
CA GLU A 166 5.39 -15.54 -14.71
C GLU A 166 5.46 -14.26 -13.84
N ALA A 167 5.57 -14.41 -12.52
CA ALA A 167 5.63 -13.28 -11.60
C ALA A 167 7.00 -12.58 -11.67
N GLU A 168 8.11 -13.34 -11.66
CA GLU A 168 9.46 -12.79 -11.83
C GLU A 168 9.63 -12.11 -13.20
N TYR A 169 9.09 -12.73 -14.24
CA TYR A 169 9.09 -12.14 -15.57
C TYR A 169 8.36 -10.79 -15.58
N THR A 170 7.15 -10.76 -15.06
CA THR A 170 6.34 -9.52 -15.02
C THR A 170 7.02 -8.44 -14.18
N MET A 171 7.55 -8.79 -13.01
CA MET A 171 8.27 -7.87 -12.14
C MET A 171 9.51 -7.26 -12.83
N ALA A 172 10.31 -8.07 -13.52
CA ALA A 172 11.47 -7.59 -14.24
C ALA A 172 11.10 -6.56 -15.33
N HIS A 173 9.96 -6.76 -16.00
CA HIS A 173 9.47 -5.81 -17.00
C HIS A 173 8.87 -4.54 -16.38
N VAL A 174 8.23 -4.63 -15.20
CA VAL A 174 7.81 -3.44 -14.43
C VAL A 174 9.02 -2.58 -14.07
N PHE A 175 10.08 -3.18 -13.53
CA PHE A 175 11.32 -2.47 -13.20
C PHE A 175 11.98 -1.86 -14.43
N HIS A 176 11.97 -2.58 -15.56
CA HIS A 176 12.49 -2.02 -16.81
C HIS A 176 11.70 -0.78 -17.25
N ILE A 177 10.36 -0.84 -17.24
CA ILE A 177 9.53 0.31 -17.64
C ILE A 177 9.83 1.50 -16.71
N ASN A 178 9.80 1.28 -15.39
CA ASN A 178 10.01 2.35 -14.41
C ASN A 178 11.42 2.96 -14.49
N GLY A 179 12.45 2.15 -14.73
CA GLY A 179 13.84 2.60 -14.66
C GLY A 179 14.49 2.93 -16.00
N LYS A 180 13.88 2.56 -17.15
CA LYS A 180 14.50 2.71 -18.47
C LYS A 180 13.69 3.50 -19.48
N ILE A 181 12.36 3.59 -19.30
CA ILE A 181 11.51 4.39 -20.21
C ILE A 181 11.20 5.72 -19.54
N ASP A 182 11.84 6.78 -20.03
CA ASP A 182 11.73 8.12 -19.45
C ASP A 182 10.29 8.63 -19.60
N GLY A 183 9.68 9.11 -18.51
CA GLY A 183 8.31 9.60 -18.47
C GLY A 183 7.22 8.52 -18.44
N ALA A 184 7.56 7.24 -18.25
CA ALA A 184 6.60 6.17 -17.99
C ALA A 184 6.74 5.67 -16.54
N PHE A 185 5.60 5.39 -15.89
CA PHE A 185 5.58 4.84 -14.53
C PHE A 185 4.42 3.86 -14.36
N VAL A 186 4.73 2.64 -13.98
CA VAL A 186 3.75 1.59 -13.64
C VAL A 186 3.24 1.81 -12.23
N ALA A 187 2.01 2.27 -12.10
CA ALA A 187 1.36 2.50 -10.82
C ALA A 187 0.86 1.21 -10.15
N SER A 188 0.49 0.20 -10.95
CA SER A 188 0.16 -1.17 -10.51
C SER A 188 0.27 -2.14 -11.67
N SER A 189 0.48 -3.43 -11.34
CA SER A 189 0.69 -4.50 -12.31
C SER A 189 0.19 -5.86 -11.80
N GLY A 190 -0.78 -5.88 -10.89
CA GLY A 190 -1.34 -7.14 -10.36
C GLY A 190 -2.51 -7.67 -11.18
N LYS A 191 -2.92 -8.91 -10.90
CA LYS A 191 -4.11 -9.52 -11.48
C LYS A 191 -5.36 -9.12 -10.69
N ASN A 192 -6.43 -8.78 -11.40
CA ASN A 192 -7.73 -8.38 -10.82
C ASN A 192 -7.62 -7.28 -9.74
N MET A 193 -6.64 -6.37 -9.91
CA MET A 193 -6.43 -5.26 -8.99
C MET A 193 -5.98 -4.00 -9.74
N GLY A 194 -6.10 -2.84 -9.10
CA GLY A 194 -5.62 -1.58 -9.66
C GLY A 194 -5.32 -0.55 -8.60
N ALA A 195 -4.31 0.29 -8.84
CA ALA A 195 -3.99 1.45 -8.00
C ALA A 195 -4.35 2.76 -8.70
N PHE A 196 -5.01 3.64 -7.96
CA PHE A 196 -5.47 4.97 -8.38
C PHE A 196 -4.82 6.00 -7.44
N LYS A 197 -3.77 6.66 -7.88
CA LYS A 197 -2.96 7.54 -7.03
C LYS A 197 -2.49 8.79 -7.75
N GLY A 198 -2.14 9.82 -7.00
CA GLY A 198 -1.66 11.06 -7.57
C GLY A 198 -1.40 12.14 -6.54
N VAL A 199 -1.05 13.33 -7.02
CA VAL A 199 -0.82 14.53 -6.19
C VAL A 199 -2.15 15.23 -5.96
N GLY A 200 -2.62 15.22 -4.72
CA GLY A 200 -3.89 15.79 -4.27
C GLY A 200 -4.31 15.21 -2.93
N TYR A 201 -5.36 15.74 -2.36
CA TYR A 201 -6.03 15.07 -1.25
C TYR A 201 -6.72 13.78 -1.72
N PRO A 202 -6.86 12.76 -0.88
CA PRO A 202 -7.45 11.48 -1.31
C PRO A 202 -8.87 11.63 -1.88
N GLU A 203 -9.70 12.51 -1.33
CA GLU A 203 -11.04 12.78 -1.86
C GLU A 203 -11.03 13.40 -3.27
N ASP A 204 -10.05 14.25 -3.56
CA ASP A 204 -9.87 14.85 -4.89
C ASP A 204 -9.35 13.80 -5.89
N ILE A 205 -8.44 12.94 -5.46
CA ILE A 205 -7.93 11.81 -6.26
C ILE A 205 -9.05 10.79 -6.52
N GLY A 206 -9.89 10.49 -5.52
CA GLY A 206 -11.04 9.62 -5.69
C GLY A 206 -12.06 10.16 -6.68
N ALA A 207 -12.35 11.46 -6.62
CA ALA A 207 -13.21 12.13 -7.59
C ALA A 207 -12.60 12.15 -8.99
N PHE A 208 -11.29 12.44 -9.10
CA PHE A 208 -10.56 12.45 -10.37
C PHE A 208 -10.62 11.10 -11.08
N TYR A 209 -10.41 9.99 -10.37
CA TYR A 209 -10.47 8.64 -10.93
C TYR A 209 -11.87 8.02 -10.93
N ARG A 210 -12.88 8.74 -10.42
CA ARG A 210 -14.27 8.27 -10.36
C ARG A 210 -14.38 6.91 -9.63
N ILE A 211 -13.69 6.78 -8.50
CA ILE A 211 -13.60 5.46 -7.82
C ILE A 211 -14.96 4.91 -7.37
N CYS A 212 -15.99 5.75 -7.20
CA CYS A 212 -17.36 5.32 -6.91
C CYS A 212 -18.04 4.59 -8.09
N ASP A 213 -17.46 4.62 -9.30
CA ASP A 213 -17.96 3.89 -10.46
C ASP A 213 -17.36 2.47 -10.59
N TYR A 214 -16.47 2.09 -9.67
CA TYR A 214 -15.84 0.77 -9.64
C TYR A 214 -16.31 -0.02 -8.43
N ASP A 215 -16.53 -1.33 -8.64
CA ASP A 215 -16.85 -2.27 -7.58
C ASP A 215 -15.64 -3.16 -7.26
N ALA A 216 -15.32 -3.33 -5.97
CA ALA A 216 -14.24 -4.18 -5.49
C ALA A 216 -14.63 -4.87 -4.17
N TRP A 217 -14.05 -6.05 -3.89
CA TRP A 217 -14.28 -6.71 -2.61
C TRP A 217 -13.36 -6.18 -1.50
N ALA A 218 -12.25 -5.51 -1.87
CA ALA A 218 -11.44 -4.76 -0.90
C ALA A 218 -10.92 -3.46 -1.51
N TRP A 219 -10.88 -2.45 -0.66
CA TRP A 219 -10.33 -1.13 -0.92
C TRP A 219 -9.31 -0.78 0.15
N THR A 220 -8.18 -0.19 -0.25
CA THR A 220 -7.27 0.52 0.64
C THR A 220 -7.16 1.98 0.21
N ALA A 221 -6.92 2.89 1.16
CA ALA A 221 -6.80 4.31 0.89
C ALA A 221 -5.69 4.96 1.71
N HIS A 222 -5.11 6.01 1.15
CA HIS A 222 -4.03 6.77 1.78
C HIS A 222 -4.17 8.27 1.52
N GLY A 223 -4.01 9.07 2.59
CA GLY A 223 -3.80 10.52 2.54
C GLY A 223 -2.39 10.85 3.00
N ARG A 224 -1.58 11.45 2.13
CA ARG A 224 -0.14 11.63 2.33
C ARG A 224 0.19 12.91 3.10
N PHE A 225 1.20 12.80 3.97
CA PHE A 225 1.95 13.91 4.52
C PHE A 225 3.46 13.62 4.35
N PRO A 226 4.05 13.91 3.18
CA PRO A 226 5.47 13.63 2.97
C PRO A 226 6.32 14.59 3.81
N THR A 227 7.34 14.04 4.46
CA THR A 227 8.30 14.79 5.26
C THR A 227 9.57 15.09 4.47
N ASN A 228 10.04 14.15 3.65
CA ASN A 228 11.36 14.19 3.03
C ASN A 228 11.36 14.06 1.50
N THR A 229 10.21 13.79 0.87
CA THR A 229 10.13 13.57 -0.58
C THR A 229 9.18 14.57 -1.25
N PRO A 230 9.49 15.06 -2.47
CA PRO A 230 8.58 15.92 -3.21
C PRO A 230 7.27 15.21 -3.54
N GLY A 231 6.19 15.96 -3.69
CA GLY A 231 4.94 15.42 -4.22
C GLY A 231 5.07 15.18 -5.72
N TRP A 232 5.01 13.90 -6.14
CA TRP A 232 4.90 13.52 -7.54
C TRP A 232 3.97 12.30 -7.68
N TRP A 233 3.42 12.09 -8.89
CA TRP A 233 2.34 11.12 -9.09
C TRP A 233 2.72 9.70 -8.71
N GLY A 234 3.86 9.20 -9.18
CA GLY A 234 4.33 7.86 -8.87
C GLY A 234 4.72 7.66 -7.40
N GLY A 235 5.16 8.73 -6.72
CA GLY A 235 5.51 8.71 -5.30
C GLY A 235 4.33 8.81 -4.34
N ALA A 236 3.09 8.92 -4.85
CA ALA A 236 1.90 8.79 -4.02
C ALA A 236 1.64 7.33 -3.65
N HIS A 237 0.93 7.11 -2.53
CA HIS A 237 0.50 5.78 -2.13
C HIS A 237 -0.83 5.40 -2.82
N PRO A 238 -1.15 4.09 -2.91
CA PRO A 238 -0.38 2.94 -2.46
C PRO A 238 0.87 2.67 -3.31
N PHE A 239 1.87 2.03 -2.69
CA PHE A 239 2.96 1.38 -3.43
C PHE A 239 2.57 -0.04 -3.75
N THR A 240 2.93 -0.51 -4.94
CA THR A 240 2.49 -1.82 -5.45
C THR A 240 3.65 -2.59 -6.06
N LEU A 241 3.59 -3.89 -5.99
CA LEU A 241 4.36 -4.81 -6.79
C LEU A 241 3.53 -6.06 -7.03
N LEU A 242 3.26 -6.39 -8.30
CA LEU A 242 2.36 -7.49 -8.65
C LEU A 242 1.03 -7.36 -7.88
N ASN A 243 0.61 -8.42 -7.16
CA ASN A 243 -0.64 -8.42 -6.38
C ASN A 243 -0.55 -7.73 -5.01
N TRP A 244 0.61 -7.19 -4.63
CA TRP A 244 0.78 -6.49 -3.37
C TRP A 244 0.50 -5.00 -3.51
N SER A 245 -0.22 -4.44 -2.55
CA SER A 245 -0.31 -2.99 -2.35
C SER A 245 -0.09 -2.63 -0.88
N VAL A 246 0.63 -1.55 -0.64
CA VAL A 246 0.95 -1.07 0.72
C VAL A 246 0.54 0.38 0.88
N VAL A 247 -0.22 0.66 1.93
CA VAL A 247 -0.43 1.99 2.46
C VAL A 247 0.22 2.10 3.83
N HIS A 248 0.94 3.20 4.07
CA HIS A 248 1.81 3.38 5.23
C HIS A 248 1.57 4.73 5.89
N ASN A 249 1.41 4.72 7.20
CA ASN A 249 1.38 5.90 8.04
C ASN A 249 2.54 5.85 9.03
N GLY A 250 3.62 6.56 8.75
CA GLY A 250 4.78 6.58 9.62
C GLY A 250 6.08 6.89 8.90
N GLU A 251 7.18 6.56 9.56
CA GLU A 251 8.54 6.70 9.07
C GLU A 251 9.36 5.48 9.51
N ILE A 252 10.15 4.91 8.61
CA ILE A 252 11.00 3.76 8.90
C ILE A 252 12.44 4.21 9.05
N SER A 253 12.95 4.18 10.28
CA SER A 253 14.34 4.56 10.59
C SER A 253 15.37 3.57 10.09
N SER A 254 14.98 2.31 9.82
CA SER A 254 15.84 1.26 9.25
C SER A 254 15.84 1.25 7.71
N TYR A 255 15.25 2.26 7.05
CA TYR A 255 15.07 2.34 5.59
C TYR A 255 16.30 1.92 4.79
N ASP A 256 17.46 2.51 5.05
CA ASP A 256 18.68 2.25 4.25
C ASP A 256 19.20 0.80 4.43
N ALA A 257 19.07 0.24 5.63
CA ALA A 257 19.43 -1.15 5.90
C ALA A 257 18.47 -2.12 5.18
N ASN A 258 17.16 -1.87 5.27
CA ASN A 258 16.14 -2.69 4.61
C ASN A 258 16.25 -2.59 3.08
N ARG A 259 16.48 -1.37 2.54
CA ARG A 259 16.71 -1.15 1.11
C ARG A 259 17.87 -1.99 0.60
N ARG A 260 19.04 -1.90 1.24
CA ARG A 260 20.24 -2.69 0.86
C ARG A 260 19.98 -4.20 0.97
N TYR A 261 19.12 -4.62 1.87
CA TYR A 261 18.77 -6.03 2.00
C TYR A 261 17.95 -6.51 0.79
N VAL A 262 16.89 -5.81 0.40
CA VAL A 262 16.08 -6.22 -0.77
C VAL A 262 16.84 -6.07 -2.08
N GLU A 263 17.72 -5.05 -2.22
CA GLU A 263 18.58 -4.86 -3.39
C GLU A 263 19.50 -6.07 -3.65
N GLN A 264 19.95 -6.79 -2.60
CA GLN A 264 20.74 -8.03 -2.76
C GLN A 264 19.97 -9.16 -3.46
N PHE A 265 18.65 -9.10 -3.45
CA PHE A 265 17.77 -10.04 -4.12
C PHE A 265 17.25 -9.51 -5.46
N GLY A 266 17.84 -8.42 -5.99
CA GLY A 266 17.52 -7.87 -7.30
C GLY A 266 16.25 -7.04 -7.37
N TYR A 267 15.83 -6.42 -6.25
CA TYR A 267 14.79 -5.39 -6.26
C TYR A 267 15.41 -4.03 -6.55
N ASP A 268 14.83 -3.29 -7.49
CA ASP A 268 15.27 -1.93 -7.84
C ASP A 268 14.46 -0.89 -7.03
N CYS A 269 15.12 -0.29 -6.03
CA CYS A 269 14.51 0.72 -5.15
C CYS A 269 14.76 2.13 -5.71
N GLU A 270 13.97 2.57 -6.69
CA GLU A 270 14.16 3.83 -7.41
C GLU A 270 13.31 4.98 -6.86
N LEU A 271 12.24 4.68 -6.13
CA LEU A 271 11.27 5.68 -5.66
C LEU A 271 11.71 6.40 -4.39
N GLN A 272 12.81 5.98 -3.78
CA GLN A 272 13.44 6.59 -2.61
C GLN A 272 12.49 6.79 -1.42
N THR A 273 11.61 5.82 -1.20
CA THR A 273 10.62 5.83 -0.11
C THR A 273 10.69 4.53 0.67
N ASP A 274 10.48 4.64 1.97
CA ASP A 274 10.43 3.51 2.89
C ASP A 274 9.26 2.54 2.57
N THR A 275 8.15 3.05 2.05
CA THR A 275 6.98 2.24 1.69
C THR A 275 7.24 1.33 0.49
N GLU A 276 8.03 1.76 -0.49
CA GLU A 276 8.53 0.91 -1.56
C GLU A 276 9.27 -0.31 -0.99
N VAL A 277 10.18 -0.05 -0.07
CA VAL A 277 10.99 -1.09 0.58
C VAL A 277 10.14 -2.07 1.39
N ILE A 278 9.10 -1.58 2.10
CA ILE A 278 8.13 -2.45 2.80
C ILE A 278 7.43 -3.38 1.80
N THR A 279 6.99 -2.83 0.66
CA THR A 279 6.32 -3.62 -0.38
C THR A 279 7.22 -4.74 -0.89
N TYR A 280 8.50 -4.44 -1.13
CA TYR A 280 9.47 -5.41 -1.60
C TYR A 280 9.89 -6.42 -0.52
N LEU A 281 9.91 -6.03 0.77
CA LEU A 281 10.11 -6.98 1.87
C LEU A 281 8.99 -8.01 1.95
N PHE A 282 7.73 -7.59 1.83
CA PHE A 282 6.60 -8.53 1.79
C PHE A 282 6.69 -9.47 0.59
N ASP A 283 7.00 -8.97 -0.59
CA ASP A 283 7.17 -9.81 -1.78
C ASP A 283 8.33 -10.81 -1.61
N LEU A 284 9.49 -10.35 -1.12
CA LEU A 284 10.64 -11.20 -0.86
C LEU A 284 10.32 -12.32 0.13
N LEU A 285 9.74 -11.96 1.29
CA LEU A 285 9.48 -12.93 2.35
C LEU A 285 8.33 -13.87 1.99
N SER A 286 7.24 -13.36 1.42
CA SER A 286 6.05 -14.18 1.15
C SER A 286 6.16 -14.92 -0.19
N ARG A 287 6.40 -14.22 -1.31
CA ARG A 287 6.40 -14.86 -2.62
C ARG A 287 7.69 -15.66 -2.87
N ARG A 288 8.88 -15.05 -2.67
CA ARG A 288 10.14 -15.71 -2.99
C ARG A 288 10.61 -16.69 -1.93
N HIS A 289 10.43 -16.38 -0.64
CA HIS A 289 10.81 -17.28 0.45
C HIS A 289 9.68 -18.23 0.87
N GLY A 290 8.46 -18.06 0.36
CA GLY A 290 7.33 -18.95 0.61
C GLY A 290 6.76 -18.86 2.03
N LEU A 291 7.01 -17.76 2.75
CA LEU A 291 6.48 -17.56 4.10
C LEU A 291 5.05 -17.04 4.04
N SER A 292 4.23 -17.41 5.02
CA SER A 292 2.90 -16.79 5.11
C SER A 292 3.01 -15.28 5.33
N PRO A 293 2.05 -14.47 4.87
CA PRO A 293 2.06 -13.02 5.11
C PRO A 293 2.12 -12.66 6.60
N GLU A 294 1.51 -13.47 7.46
CA GLU A 294 1.55 -13.32 8.91
C GLU A 294 2.98 -13.48 9.45
N LEU A 295 3.68 -14.53 9.00
CA LEU A 295 5.06 -14.78 9.42
C LEU A 295 6.01 -13.72 8.86
N ALA A 296 5.79 -13.27 7.62
CA ALA A 296 6.54 -12.16 7.03
C ALA A 296 6.37 -10.88 7.85
N ALA A 297 5.14 -10.53 8.23
CA ALA A 297 4.85 -9.38 9.07
C ALA A 297 5.47 -9.53 10.47
N HIS A 298 5.41 -10.73 11.06
CA HIS A 298 6.03 -11.02 12.35
C HIS A 298 7.56 -10.84 12.31
N ILE A 299 8.23 -11.33 11.26
CA ILE A 299 9.67 -11.12 11.03
C ILE A 299 10.00 -9.63 10.98
N MET A 300 9.19 -8.84 10.26
CA MET A 300 9.40 -7.39 10.13
C MET A 300 9.24 -6.64 11.45
N THR A 301 8.48 -7.19 12.39
CA THR A 301 8.22 -6.63 13.72
C THR A 301 8.66 -7.53 14.87
N ALA A 302 9.63 -8.39 14.63
CA ALA A 302 10.11 -9.38 15.60
C ALA A 302 10.30 -8.79 17.01
N PRO A 303 9.99 -9.56 18.08
CA PRO A 303 10.05 -9.09 19.46
C PRO A 303 11.45 -8.64 19.86
N ALA A 304 11.57 -7.81 20.90
CA ALA A 304 12.85 -7.37 21.42
C ALA A 304 13.59 -8.55 22.13
N TRP A 305 14.90 -8.46 22.27
CA TRP A 305 15.68 -9.56 22.85
C TRP A 305 15.30 -9.89 24.29
N ASP A 306 14.96 -8.89 25.08
CA ASP A 306 14.48 -9.05 26.45
C ASP A 306 13.09 -9.71 26.53
N GLU A 307 12.23 -9.49 25.52
CA GLU A 307 10.97 -10.22 25.38
C GLU A 307 11.23 -11.69 25.04
N ILE A 308 12.17 -11.97 24.11
CA ILE A 308 12.56 -13.34 23.72
C ILE A 308 13.17 -14.08 24.92
N ASP A 309 14.03 -13.43 25.69
CA ASP A 309 14.68 -14.02 26.88
C ASP A 309 13.66 -14.38 27.98
N ALA A 310 12.48 -13.75 27.96
CA ALA A 310 11.38 -14.03 28.90
C ALA A 310 10.40 -15.11 28.43
N MET A 311 10.52 -15.61 27.20
CA MET A 311 9.69 -16.68 26.62
C MET A 311 10.09 -18.06 27.19
N ASP A 312 9.23 -19.04 26.98
CA ASP A 312 9.66 -20.42 27.19
C ASP A 312 10.73 -20.86 26.19
N ALA A 313 11.44 -21.95 26.49
CA ALA A 313 12.63 -22.36 25.73
C ALA A 313 12.33 -22.67 24.23
N ALA A 314 11.13 -23.16 23.91
CA ALA A 314 10.76 -23.51 22.54
C ALA A 314 10.46 -22.24 21.74
N ASP A 315 9.64 -21.34 22.29
CA ASP A 315 9.30 -20.06 21.69
C ASP A 315 10.54 -19.17 21.55
N ALA A 316 11.39 -19.09 22.57
CA ALA A 316 12.66 -18.36 22.52
C ALA A 316 13.60 -18.88 21.44
N ALA A 317 13.68 -20.20 21.25
CA ALA A 317 14.51 -20.79 20.20
C ALA A 317 13.98 -20.46 18.81
N PHE A 318 12.65 -20.53 18.60
CA PHE A 318 11.99 -20.18 17.34
C PHE A 318 12.20 -18.69 17.00
N GLU A 319 11.91 -17.79 17.93
CA GLU A 319 12.08 -16.34 17.73
C GLU A 319 13.53 -15.95 17.50
N THR A 320 14.47 -16.59 18.20
CA THR A 320 15.91 -16.41 17.98
C THR A 320 16.31 -16.85 16.56
N ALA A 321 15.80 -17.98 16.09
CA ALA A 321 16.08 -18.47 14.74
C ALA A 321 15.54 -17.51 13.67
N LEU A 322 14.30 -17.04 13.79
CA LEU A 322 13.71 -16.06 12.88
C LEU A 322 14.52 -14.76 12.87
N ARG A 323 14.78 -14.21 14.05
CA ARG A 323 15.44 -12.93 14.22
C ARG A 323 16.89 -12.91 13.77
N THR A 324 17.61 -14.05 13.88
CA THR A 324 18.96 -14.19 13.37
C THR A 324 19.00 -14.43 11.87
N THR A 325 18.08 -15.24 11.33
CA THR A 325 17.99 -15.53 9.90
C THR A 325 17.57 -14.31 9.07
N TYR A 326 16.57 -13.56 9.58
CA TYR A 326 15.96 -12.43 8.88
C TYR A 326 16.30 -11.08 9.52
N ALA A 327 17.45 -10.95 10.19
CA ALA A 327 17.83 -9.73 10.92
C ALA A 327 17.71 -8.45 10.10
N SER A 328 18.03 -8.51 8.80
CA SER A 328 18.00 -7.36 7.89
C SER A 328 16.59 -7.03 7.37
N ALA A 329 15.62 -7.91 7.57
CA ALA A 329 14.21 -7.65 7.25
C ALA A 329 13.45 -6.97 8.40
N LEU A 330 14.07 -6.88 9.59
CA LEU A 330 13.47 -6.17 10.74
C LEU A 330 13.28 -4.69 10.42
N VAL A 331 12.05 -4.20 10.62
CA VAL A 331 11.69 -2.80 10.39
C VAL A 331 11.63 -2.05 11.71
N ASN A 332 12.30 -0.90 11.78
CA ASN A 332 12.28 -0.02 12.95
C ASN A 332 11.73 1.35 12.58
N GLY A 333 11.07 2.00 13.53
CA GLY A 333 10.46 3.31 13.40
C GLY A 333 9.00 3.29 13.84
N PRO A 334 8.34 4.46 13.91
CA PRO A 334 6.91 4.57 14.20
C PRO A 334 6.12 4.32 12.92
N PHE A 335 5.42 3.18 12.78
CA PHE A 335 4.65 2.89 11.59
C PHE A 335 3.34 2.14 11.86
N SER A 336 2.37 2.37 10.98
CA SER A 336 1.21 1.52 10.75
C SER A 336 1.13 1.23 9.26
N VAL A 337 0.93 -0.02 8.89
CA VAL A 337 0.85 -0.48 7.51
C VAL A 337 -0.42 -1.28 7.30
N ILE A 338 -1.08 -1.08 6.17
CA ILE A 338 -2.08 -2.00 5.64
C ILE A 338 -1.54 -2.53 4.31
N LEU A 339 -1.41 -3.84 4.22
CA LEU A 339 -1.05 -4.57 3.02
C LEU A 339 -2.33 -5.16 2.42
N GLY A 340 -2.54 -4.95 1.12
CA GLY A 340 -3.54 -5.64 0.33
C GLY A 340 -2.90 -6.69 -0.56
N SER A 341 -3.61 -7.79 -0.79
CA SER A 341 -3.24 -8.88 -1.68
C SER A 341 -4.46 -9.47 -2.38
N SER A 342 -4.24 -10.37 -3.34
CA SER A 342 -5.32 -11.14 -3.96
C SER A 342 -6.07 -12.09 -3.00
N GLU A 343 -5.56 -12.32 -1.80
CA GLU A 343 -6.15 -13.21 -0.80
C GLU A 343 -6.86 -12.46 0.33
N GLY A 344 -6.55 -11.17 0.53
CA GLY A 344 -7.10 -10.39 1.64
C GLY A 344 -6.27 -9.19 2.03
N LEU A 345 -6.46 -8.75 3.28
CA LEU A 345 -5.78 -7.62 3.89
C LEU A 345 -4.98 -8.08 5.12
N LEU A 346 -3.84 -7.44 5.34
CA LEU A 346 -3.05 -7.58 6.56
C LEU A 346 -2.74 -6.18 7.10
N ALA A 347 -2.97 -5.96 8.39
CA ALA A 347 -2.59 -4.74 9.06
C ALA A 347 -1.57 -5.02 10.16
N ILE A 348 -0.60 -4.12 10.32
CA ILE A 348 0.45 -4.26 11.31
C ILE A 348 0.91 -2.88 11.81
N ASN A 349 1.18 -2.77 13.10
CA ASN A 349 1.85 -1.64 13.72
C ASN A 349 3.30 -1.98 14.05
N ASP A 350 4.12 -0.95 14.22
CA ASP A 350 5.42 -1.12 14.85
C ASP A 350 5.29 -1.79 16.24
N ARG A 351 6.34 -2.50 16.66
CA ARG A 351 6.30 -3.30 17.90
C ARG A 351 6.05 -2.49 19.17
N LEU A 352 6.31 -1.17 19.16
CA LEU A 352 6.05 -0.26 20.29
C LEU A 352 4.68 0.41 20.20
N LYS A 353 3.95 0.20 19.09
CA LYS A 353 2.64 0.80 18.80
C LYS A 353 2.67 2.33 18.90
N LEU A 354 3.62 2.94 18.21
CA LEU A 354 3.77 4.40 18.20
C LEU A 354 2.76 5.10 17.28
N ARG A 355 2.09 4.36 16.40
CA ARG A 355 0.99 4.83 15.53
C ARG A 355 -0.31 4.14 15.88
N ALA A 356 -1.42 4.87 15.69
CA ALA A 356 -2.76 4.32 15.88
C ALA A 356 -3.26 3.65 14.61
N LEU A 357 -3.83 2.45 14.77
CA LEU A 357 -4.58 1.75 13.73
C LEU A 357 -5.72 0.99 14.41
N MET A 358 -6.95 1.29 13.98
CA MET A 358 -8.18 0.70 14.50
C MET A 358 -8.70 -0.32 13.50
N ALA A 359 -9.35 -1.36 14.02
CA ALA A 359 -10.11 -2.33 13.24
C ALA A 359 -11.48 -2.55 13.84
N ALA A 360 -12.46 -2.88 13.00
CA ALA A 360 -13.81 -3.26 13.40
C ALA A 360 -14.43 -4.18 12.35
N GLU A 361 -15.51 -4.85 12.73
CA GLU A 361 -16.20 -5.82 11.89
C GLU A 361 -17.72 -5.55 11.89
N LYS A 362 -18.39 -5.98 10.82
CA LYS A 362 -19.85 -6.03 10.73
C LYS A 362 -20.27 -7.11 9.73
N GLY A 363 -20.72 -8.25 10.23
CA GLY A 363 -20.99 -9.41 9.36
C GLY A 363 -19.75 -9.88 8.62
N SER A 364 -19.79 -9.90 7.30
CA SER A 364 -18.62 -10.20 6.44
C SER A 364 -17.69 -9.00 6.22
N MET A 365 -18.13 -7.79 6.56
CA MET A 365 -17.37 -6.56 6.37
C MET A 365 -16.31 -6.37 7.45
N VAL A 366 -15.12 -5.95 7.05
CA VAL A 366 -14.01 -5.57 7.94
C VAL A 366 -13.54 -4.17 7.56
N TYR A 367 -13.31 -3.34 8.57
CA TYR A 367 -12.92 -1.95 8.45
C TYR A 367 -11.62 -1.71 9.21
N MET A 368 -10.71 -0.96 8.63
CA MET A 368 -9.46 -0.52 9.27
C MET A 368 -9.24 0.95 8.98
N ALA A 369 -8.81 1.74 9.97
CA ALA A 369 -8.46 3.14 9.75
C ALA A 369 -7.49 3.66 10.83
N SER A 370 -6.74 4.70 10.48
CA SER A 370 -5.91 5.43 11.45
C SER A 370 -6.72 6.01 12.62
N GLU A 371 -8.01 6.29 12.41
CA GLU A 371 -8.90 6.86 13.42
C GLU A 371 -10.23 6.10 13.48
N GLN A 372 -10.72 5.86 14.71
CA GLN A 372 -11.99 5.20 14.97
C GLN A 372 -13.16 5.93 14.31
N ALA A 373 -13.18 7.25 14.35
CA ALA A 373 -14.24 8.07 13.75
C ALA A 373 -14.40 7.84 12.25
N ALA A 374 -13.33 7.46 11.53
CA ALA A 374 -13.37 7.14 10.11
C ALA A 374 -14.11 5.82 9.83
N ILE A 375 -14.07 4.86 10.75
CA ILE A 375 -14.85 3.63 10.71
C ILE A 375 -16.31 3.93 11.08
N GLU A 376 -16.55 4.63 12.19
CA GLU A 376 -17.90 4.97 12.68
C GLU A 376 -18.71 5.79 11.66
N LEU A 377 -18.05 6.61 10.83
CA LEU A 377 -18.72 7.36 9.77
C LEU A 377 -19.37 6.45 8.72
N VAL A 378 -18.72 5.35 8.36
CA VAL A 378 -19.18 4.45 7.29
C VAL A 378 -19.91 3.23 7.82
N CYS A 379 -19.65 2.85 9.07
CA CYS A 379 -20.31 1.76 9.79
C CYS A 379 -20.60 2.19 11.25
N PRO A 380 -21.69 2.94 11.52
CA PRO A 380 -22.01 3.43 12.87
C PRO A 380 -22.31 2.34 13.89
N ASP A 381 -22.71 1.17 13.42
CA ASP A 381 -23.03 -0.02 14.23
C ASP A 381 -21.94 -1.11 14.11
N ALA A 382 -20.70 -0.71 13.82
CA ALA A 382 -19.55 -1.61 13.76
C ALA A 382 -19.37 -2.35 15.10
N GLU A 383 -18.99 -3.61 14.99
CA GLU A 383 -18.75 -4.51 16.12
C GLU A 383 -17.25 -4.75 16.28
N ASN A 384 -16.83 -5.28 17.43
CA ASN A 384 -15.42 -5.64 17.72
C ASN A 384 -14.42 -4.51 17.47
N MET A 385 -14.84 -3.26 17.71
CA MET A 385 -13.96 -2.09 17.56
C MET A 385 -12.75 -2.22 18.51
N ARG A 386 -11.55 -2.28 17.92
CA ARG A 386 -10.31 -2.43 18.69
C ARG A 386 -9.14 -1.74 18.03
N ALA A 387 -8.16 -1.37 18.84
CA ALA A 387 -6.86 -0.96 18.35
C ALA A 387 -5.99 -2.20 18.04
N ILE A 388 -5.35 -2.24 16.88
CA ILE A 388 -4.42 -3.32 16.50
C ILE A 388 -3.19 -3.25 17.41
N GLY A 389 -2.72 -4.40 17.90
CA GLY A 389 -1.57 -4.54 18.79
C GLY A 389 -0.25 -4.11 18.15
N GLY A 390 0.76 -3.82 18.97
CA GLY A 390 2.12 -3.53 18.50
C GLY A 390 2.82 -4.82 18.06
N GLY A 391 3.31 -4.88 16.82
CA GLY A 391 3.98 -6.05 16.26
C GLY A 391 3.11 -7.29 16.13
N GLU A 392 1.79 -7.15 16.27
CA GLU A 392 0.81 -8.23 16.12
C GLU A 392 0.12 -8.09 14.76
N PRO A 393 0.31 -9.01 13.82
CA PRO A 393 -0.37 -8.98 12.53
C PRO A 393 -1.88 -9.19 12.71
N PHE A 394 -2.69 -8.31 12.11
CA PHE A 394 -4.13 -8.48 11.99
C PHE A 394 -4.45 -8.87 10.56
N VAL A 395 -4.79 -10.13 10.33
CA VAL A 395 -4.99 -10.73 9.00
C VAL A 395 -6.46 -10.98 8.76
N VAL A 396 -6.93 -10.61 7.58
CA VAL A 396 -8.29 -10.85 7.09
C VAL A 396 -8.19 -11.46 5.70
N GLN A 397 -8.70 -12.66 5.54
CA GLN A 397 -8.70 -13.39 4.26
C GLN A 397 -10.11 -13.55 3.72
N LEU A 398 -10.21 -13.70 2.40
CA LEU A 398 -11.47 -14.14 1.76
C LEU A 398 -11.90 -15.49 2.31
N ASP A 399 -13.19 -15.67 2.56
CA ASP A 399 -13.76 -16.93 3.05
C ASP A 399 -13.45 -18.10 2.10
N SER A 400 -13.38 -17.83 0.79
CA SER A 400 -12.98 -18.83 -0.21
C SER A 400 -11.53 -19.29 -0.07
N VAL A 401 -10.62 -18.36 0.28
CA VAL A 401 -9.20 -18.67 0.53
C VAL A 401 -9.05 -19.50 1.81
N VAL A 402 -9.76 -19.11 2.87
CA VAL A 402 -9.78 -19.88 4.14
C VAL A 402 -10.28 -21.28 3.92
N ALA A 403 -11.39 -21.44 3.17
CA ALA A 403 -11.95 -22.74 2.84
C ALA A 403 -11.01 -23.61 2.00
N ALA A 404 -10.33 -23.02 1.01
CA ALA A 404 -9.36 -23.71 0.17
C ALA A 404 -8.14 -24.20 0.97
N LYS A 405 -7.61 -23.38 1.88
CA LYS A 405 -6.50 -23.78 2.78
C LYS A 405 -6.91 -24.93 3.69
N ALA A 406 -8.08 -24.84 4.32
CA ALA A 406 -8.59 -25.91 5.19
C ALA A 406 -8.80 -27.25 4.44
N ALA A 407 -9.23 -27.20 3.18
CA ALA A 407 -9.36 -28.38 2.35
C ALA A 407 -7.99 -29.00 2.01
N ALA A 408 -7.00 -28.16 1.67
CA ALA A 408 -5.63 -28.61 1.37
C ALA A 408 -4.95 -29.27 2.59
N ASP A 409 -5.14 -28.70 3.78
CA ASP A 409 -4.61 -29.24 5.04
C ASP A 409 -5.24 -30.60 5.35
N ALA A 410 -6.57 -30.76 5.16
CA ALA A 410 -7.26 -32.01 5.35
C ALA A 410 -6.80 -33.11 4.36
N ASP A 411 -6.50 -32.72 3.10
CA ASP A 411 -5.96 -33.65 2.10
C ASP A 411 -4.53 -34.07 2.46
N ALA A 412 -3.71 -33.13 2.97
CA ALA A 412 -2.35 -33.43 3.42
C ALA A 412 -2.31 -34.38 4.64
N GLU A 413 -3.24 -34.22 5.58
CA GLU A 413 -3.37 -35.13 6.73
C GLU A 413 -3.84 -36.56 6.33
N ASN A 414 -4.61 -36.69 5.25
CA ASN A 414 -5.12 -37.95 4.75
C ASN A 414 -4.17 -38.65 3.76
N ASP A 415 -3.06 -38.02 3.35
CA ASP A 415 -2.05 -38.62 2.46
C ASP A 415 -1.25 -39.70 3.23
N PRO A 416 -1.36 -40.99 2.89
CA PRO A 416 -0.64 -42.07 3.57
C PRO A 416 0.88 -41.98 3.38
N HIS A 417 1.37 -41.16 2.50
CA HIS A 417 2.82 -40.92 2.27
C HIS A 417 3.37 -39.71 3.03
N ASN A 418 2.50 -38.91 3.64
CA ASN A 418 2.86 -37.77 4.46
C ASN A 418 2.98 -38.20 5.94
N ALA A 419 4.04 -38.98 6.27
CA ALA A 419 4.38 -39.18 7.66
C ALA A 419 4.71 -37.79 8.25
N PRO A 420 4.11 -37.36 9.38
CA PRO A 420 4.31 -36.03 9.91
C PRO A 420 5.79 -35.83 10.18
N LEU A 421 6.45 -35.03 9.35
CA LEU A 421 7.59 -34.27 9.81
C LEU A 421 6.98 -33.31 10.86
N ALA A 422 7.15 -33.69 12.14
CA ALA A 422 6.67 -32.94 13.28
C ALA A 422 7.29 -31.54 13.31
N HIS A 423 6.73 -30.66 12.56
CA HIS A 423 6.86 -29.23 12.68
C HIS A 423 5.46 -28.65 12.47
N GLU A 424 4.60 -28.81 13.48
CA GLU A 424 3.55 -27.84 13.71
C GLU A 424 4.27 -26.48 13.79
N VAL A 425 4.09 -25.68 12.76
CA VAL A 425 4.35 -24.23 12.88
C VAL A 425 3.33 -23.74 13.87
N GLY A 426 3.72 -23.66 15.13
CA GLY A 426 2.85 -23.29 16.24
C GLY A 426 2.21 -21.95 15.94
N VAL A 427 0.97 -21.82 16.32
CA VAL A 427 0.25 -20.55 16.41
C VAL A 427 1.22 -19.55 17.07
N LEU A 428 1.51 -18.44 16.39
CA LEU A 428 2.39 -17.38 16.91
C LEU A 428 2.00 -17.08 18.37
N PRO A 429 2.94 -17.06 19.33
CA PRO A 429 2.63 -16.83 20.73
C PRO A 429 1.91 -15.50 20.90
N ARG A 430 0.74 -15.52 21.53
CA ARG A 430 -0.01 -14.30 21.82
C ARG A 430 0.78 -13.48 22.83
N ARG A 431 1.13 -12.25 22.50
CA ARG A 431 1.69 -11.29 23.47
C ARG A 431 0.69 -11.14 24.64
N LYS A 432 1.16 -11.35 25.86
CA LYS A 432 0.34 -11.05 27.03
C LYS A 432 0.19 -9.54 27.14
N GLU A 433 -1.07 -9.08 27.18
CA GLU A 433 -1.36 -7.68 27.49
C GLU A 433 -0.74 -7.34 28.86
N ALA A 434 0.09 -6.30 28.87
CA ALA A 434 0.65 -5.70 30.07
C ALA A 434 -0.17 -4.48 30.49
#